data_4357c178e65453a78a007e771cfc72f0
#
_entry.id   4357c178e65453a78a007e771cfc72f0
#
_cell.length_a   1.000
_cell.length_b   1.000
_cell.length_c   1.000
_cell.angle_alpha   90.00
_cell.angle_beta   90.00
_cell.angle_gamma   90.00
#
_symmetry.space_group_name_H-M   'P 1'
#
loop_
_entity.id
_entity.type
_entity.pdbx_description
1 polymer ?
#
loop_
_entity_poly.entity_id
_entity_poly.type
_entity_poly.pdbx_seq_one_letter_code
_entity_poly.pdbx_strand_id
1 'polypeptide(L)'
;MPHADIKCTSDLDIDVKTLMSNIEEIILQLDPKSGVCKGRVIRIDEYHHSHLNIELRMFASKERDVEFSHQLISRVDQKAKSLMKSAAYVTVKLEFSPVTYVT
;
A
#
# COMPACT_ATOMS: atom_id res chain seq x y z
N MET A 1 -13.81 -3.20 -1.53
CA MET A 1 -12.86 -2.25 -2.13
C MET A 1 -11.63 -2.12 -1.24
N PRO A 2 -10.44 -2.30 -1.79
CA PRO A 2 -9.21 -2.09 -1.02
C PRO A 2 -9.00 -0.63 -0.62
N HIS A 3 -8.29 -0.45 0.48
CA HIS A 3 -7.83 0.85 0.96
C HIS A 3 -6.31 0.81 1.10
N ALA A 4 -5.66 1.91 0.76
CA ALA A 4 -4.23 2.07 0.95
C ALA A 4 -3.97 3.36 1.73
N ASP A 5 -3.49 3.22 2.95
CA ASP A 5 -3.10 4.34 3.80
C ASP A 5 -1.57 4.45 3.77
N ILE A 6 -1.08 5.56 3.28
CA ILE A 6 0.35 5.81 3.13
C ILE A 6 0.75 6.93 4.07
N LYS A 7 1.60 6.60 5.05
CA LYS A 7 2.21 7.59 5.92
C LYS A 7 3.65 7.80 5.46
N CYS A 8 3.99 9.05 5.17
CA CYS A 8 5.25 9.40 4.55
C CYS A 8 5.86 10.57 5.30
N THR A 9 7.09 10.43 5.78
CA THR A 9 7.77 11.56 6.42
C THR A 9 8.01 12.66 5.39
N SER A 10 7.87 13.92 5.82
CA SER A 10 7.81 15.06 4.91
C SER A 10 9.12 15.31 4.16
N ASP A 11 10.21 14.75 4.63
CA ASP A 11 11.52 14.85 3.97
C ASP A 11 11.69 13.94 2.74
N LEU A 12 10.79 12.94 2.57
CA LEU A 12 10.92 11.99 1.46
C LEU A 12 10.47 12.60 0.14
N ASP A 13 11.33 12.48 -0.86
CA ASP A 13 11.03 12.85 -2.23
C ASP A 13 10.53 11.60 -2.98
N ILE A 14 9.22 11.45 -3.02
CA ILE A 14 8.55 10.34 -3.67
C ILE A 14 7.25 10.83 -4.31
N ASP A 15 6.99 10.38 -5.53
CA ASP A 15 5.73 10.66 -6.22
C ASP A 15 4.63 9.74 -5.67
N VAL A 16 3.92 10.24 -4.67
CA VAL A 16 2.89 9.45 -3.98
C VAL A 16 1.66 9.19 -4.84
N LYS A 17 1.35 10.05 -5.79
CA LYS A 17 0.24 9.81 -6.71
C LYS A 17 0.54 8.63 -7.62
N THR A 18 1.75 8.57 -8.16
CA THR A 18 2.21 7.42 -8.94
C THR A 18 2.22 6.16 -8.09
N LEU A 19 2.67 6.25 -6.84
CA LEU A 19 2.66 5.10 -5.93
C LEU A 19 1.25 4.57 -5.72
N MET A 20 0.27 5.44 -5.45
CA MET A 20 -1.13 5.01 -5.26
C MET A 20 -1.70 4.35 -6.51
N SER A 21 -1.43 4.92 -7.68
CA SER A 21 -1.86 4.34 -8.96
C SER A 21 -1.23 2.96 -9.19
N ASN A 22 0.05 2.82 -8.89
CA ASN A 22 0.76 1.55 -9.04
C ASN A 22 0.25 0.50 -8.05
N ILE A 23 -0.08 0.88 -6.83
CA ILE A 23 -0.66 -0.03 -5.84
C ILE A 23 -1.98 -0.60 -6.36
N GLU A 24 -2.87 0.27 -6.86
CA GLU A 24 -4.14 -0.18 -7.45
C GLU A 24 -3.90 -1.15 -8.61
N GLU A 25 -2.98 -0.83 -9.49
CA GLU A 25 -2.66 -1.67 -10.63
C GLU A 25 -2.14 -3.05 -10.19
N ILE A 26 -1.25 -3.10 -9.19
CA ILE A 26 -0.73 -4.35 -8.66
C ILE A 26 -1.86 -5.20 -8.08
N ILE A 27 -2.76 -4.60 -7.30
CA ILE A 27 -3.90 -5.31 -6.75
C ILE A 27 -4.77 -5.89 -7.86
N LEU A 28 -5.07 -5.11 -8.89
CA LEU A 28 -5.91 -5.55 -10.01
C LEU A 28 -5.26 -6.66 -10.84
N GLN A 29 -3.94 -6.65 -10.95
CA GLN A 29 -3.22 -7.74 -11.64
C GLN A 29 -3.31 -9.05 -10.87
N LEU A 30 -3.31 -8.98 -9.53
CA LEU A 30 -3.38 -10.16 -8.67
C LEU A 30 -4.82 -10.62 -8.40
N ASP A 31 -5.77 -9.69 -8.42
CA ASP A 31 -7.19 -9.94 -8.20
C ASP A 31 -8.02 -9.01 -9.10
N PRO A 32 -8.31 -9.43 -10.35
CA PRO A 32 -9.04 -8.57 -11.29
C PRO A 32 -10.44 -8.14 -10.83
N LYS A 33 -11.02 -8.82 -9.85
CA LYS A 33 -12.34 -8.50 -9.31
C LYS A 33 -12.29 -7.46 -8.19
N SER A 34 -11.10 -6.99 -7.83
CA SER A 34 -10.92 -6.14 -6.65
C SER A 34 -11.61 -4.79 -6.75
N GLY A 35 -11.73 -4.23 -7.95
CA GLY A 35 -12.26 -2.88 -8.15
C GLY A 35 -11.23 -1.81 -7.81
N VAL A 36 -11.72 -0.59 -7.56
CA VAL A 36 -10.83 0.54 -7.26
C VAL A 36 -10.19 0.40 -5.88
N CYS A 37 -9.02 0.99 -5.73
CA CYS A 37 -8.34 1.09 -4.45
C CYS A 37 -8.41 2.54 -3.96
N LYS A 38 -8.98 2.75 -2.77
CA LYS A 38 -9.05 4.08 -2.17
C LYS A 38 -7.72 4.36 -1.47
N GLY A 39 -6.91 5.20 -2.09
CA GLY A 39 -5.61 5.58 -1.55
C GLY A 39 -5.62 6.94 -0.93
N ARG A 40 -4.83 7.12 0.12
CA ARG A 40 -4.62 8.42 0.74
C ARG A 40 -3.24 8.50 1.34
N VAL A 41 -2.71 9.73 1.41
CA VAL A 41 -1.37 9.99 1.91
C VAL A 41 -1.46 10.95 3.08
N ILE A 42 -0.75 10.62 4.14
CA ILE A 42 -0.58 11.49 5.31
C ILE A 42 0.90 11.83 5.38
N ARG A 43 1.21 13.12 5.26
CA ARG A 43 2.57 13.61 5.45
C ARG A 43 2.81 13.85 6.94
N ILE A 44 3.98 13.41 7.42
CA ILE A 44 4.34 13.46 8.83
C ILE A 44 5.52 14.42 8.97
N ASP A 45 5.33 15.53 9.70
CA ASP A 45 6.36 16.54 9.90
C ASP A 45 7.24 16.26 11.11
N GLU A 46 6.68 15.67 12.15
CA GLU A 46 7.42 15.30 13.36
C GLU A 46 7.64 13.79 13.37
N TYR A 47 8.89 13.37 13.22
CA TYR A 47 9.23 11.98 13.13
C TYR A 47 10.64 11.70 13.63
N HIS A 48 10.89 10.44 13.93
CA HIS A 48 12.22 9.93 14.24
C HIS A 48 12.57 8.91 13.17
N HIS A 49 13.62 9.18 12.40
CA HIS A 49 14.02 8.45 11.19
C HIS A 49 13.03 8.61 10.03
N SER A 50 13.56 8.85 8.85
CA SER A 50 12.77 8.93 7.62
C SER A 50 12.15 7.58 7.28
N HIS A 51 10.86 7.56 7.02
CA HIS A 51 10.17 6.29 6.75
C HIS A 51 8.92 6.48 5.88
N LEU A 52 8.55 5.38 5.26
CA LEU A 52 7.33 5.23 4.47
C LEU A 52 6.59 4.01 5.00
N ASN A 53 5.35 4.21 5.45
CA ASN A 53 4.52 3.14 5.99
C ASN A 53 3.28 3.01 5.12
N ILE A 54 3.10 1.85 4.49
CA ILE A 54 1.97 1.55 3.61
C ILE A 54 1.13 0.49 4.29
N GLU A 55 -0.12 0.83 4.59
CA GLU A 55 -1.08 -0.10 5.14
C GLU A 55 -2.16 -0.37 4.10
N LEU A 56 -2.26 -1.63 3.69
CA LEU A 56 -3.29 -2.09 2.76
C LEU A 56 -4.36 -2.84 3.55
N ARG A 57 -5.61 -2.52 3.27
CA ARG A 57 -6.75 -3.15 3.95
C ARG A 57 -7.78 -3.57 2.93
N MET A 58 -8.27 -4.79 3.03
CA MET A 58 -9.25 -5.33 2.12
C MET A 58 -10.04 -6.45 2.78
N PHE A 59 -11.16 -6.82 2.17
CA PHE A 59 -11.92 -7.97 2.64
C PHE A 59 -11.18 -9.27 2.35
N ALA A 60 -11.30 -10.22 3.26
CA ALA A 60 -10.84 -11.59 3.01
C ALA A 60 -11.70 -12.23 1.91
N SER A 61 -11.09 -13.04 1.07
CA SER A 61 -11.76 -13.85 0.07
C SER A 61 -10.94 -15.09 -0.23
N LYS A 62 -11.56 -16.04 -0.89
CA LYS A 62 -10.92 -17.30 -1.24
C LYS A 62 -9.70 -17.10 -2.16
N GLU A 63 -9.78 -16.13 -3.05
CA GLU A 63 -8.71 -15.80 -4.00
C GLU A 63 -7.55 -15.07 -3.34
N ARG A 64 -7.80 -14.43 -2.19
CA ARG A 64 -6.79 -13.66 -1.46
C ARG A 64 -6.12 -14.53 -0.41
N ASP A 65 -5.39 -15.52 -0.89
CA ASP A 65 -4.69 -16.52 -0.09
C ASP A 65 -3.30 -16.04 0.35
N VAL A 66 -2.50 -16.94 0.90
CA VAL A 66 -1.14 -16.62 1.37
C VAL A 66 -0.25 -16.19 0.21
N GLU A 67 -0.36 -16.85 -0.94
CA GLU A 67 0.42 -16.49 -2.12
C GLU A 67 0.07 -15.09 -2.63
N PHE A 68 -1.22 -14.76 -2.69
CA PHE A 68 -1.67 -13.42 -3.02
C PHE A 68 -1.04 -12.38 -2.08
N SER A 69 -1.06 -12.67 -0.78
CA SER A 69 -0.54 -11.76 0.24
C SER A 69 0.96 -11.53 0.07
N HIS A 70 1.73 -12.60 -0.16
CA HIS A 70 3.18 -12.48 -0.36
C HIS A 70 3.51 -11.68 -1.63
N GLN A 71 2.81 -11.96 -2.73
CA GLN A 71 3.00 -11.25 -3.99
C GLN A 71 2.67 -9.76 -3.85
N LEU A 72 1.56 -9.46 -3.21
CA LEU A 72 1.11 -8.07 -3.04
C LEU A 72 2.12 -7.27 -2.21
N ILE A 73 2.50 -7.78 -1.04
CA ILE A 73 3.45 -7.09 -0.16
C ILE A 73 4.79 -6.89 -0.86
N SER A 74 5.31 -7.95 -1.49
CA SER A 74 6.61 -7.89 -2.16
C SER A 74 6.61 -6.87 -3.30
N ARG A 75 5.59 -6.90 -4.14
CA ARG A 75 5.51 -6.01 -5.31
C ARG A 75 5.29 -4.56 -4.91
N VAL A 76 4.49 -4.30 -3.88
CA VAL A 76 4.29 -2.94 -3.37
C VAL A 76 5.58 -2.41 -2.74
N ASP A 77 6.28 -3.22 -1.95
CA ASP A 77 7.56 -2.85 -1.36
C ASP A 77 8.59 -2.48 -2.44
N GLN A 78 8.74 -3.33 -3.45
CA GLN A 78 9.67 -3.09 -4.55
C GLN A 78 9.32 -1.82 -5.32
N LYS A 79 8.03 -1.61 -5.58
CA LYS A 79 7.57 -0.42 -6.31
C LYS A 79 7.83 0.85 -5.51
N ALA A 80 7.54 0.85 -4.22
CA ALA A 80 7.80 2.00 -3.35
C ALA A 80 9.28 2.35 -3.35
N LYS A 81 10.15 1.35 -3.19
CA LYS A 81 11.60 1.55 -3.20
C LYS A 81 12.09 2.09 -4.54
N SER A 82 11.50 1.64 -5.64
CA SER A 82 11.89 2.12 -6.98
C SER A 82 11.52 3.58 -7.22
N LEU A 83 10.51 4.09 -6.54
CA LEU A 83 10.06 5.47 -6.66
C LEU A 83 10.74 6.43 -5.68
N MET A 84 11.39 5.91 -4.65
CA MET A 84 12.10 6.73 -3.67
C MET A 84 13.43 7.21 -4.23
N LYS A 85 13.71 8.50 -4.03
CA LYS A 85 14.97 9.11 -4.47
C LYS A 85 16.05 9.12 -3.39
N SER A 86 15.67 8.81 -2.15
CA SER A 86 16.60 8.71 -1.03
C SER A 86 16.28 7.48 -0.20
N ALA A 87 17.26 7.01 0.56
CA ALA A 87 17.07 5.84 1.42
C ALA A 87 16.17 6.18 2.61
N ALA A 88 15.25 5.27 2.94
CA ALA A 88 14.39 5.37 4.12
C ALA A 88 13.87 3.98 4.46
N TYR A 89 13.37 3.83 5.67
CA TYR A 89 12.72 2.59 6.07
C TYR A 89 11.37 2.48 5.38
N VAL A 90 11.05 1.31 4.85
CA VAL A 90 9.76 1.03 4.20
C VAL A 90 9.09 -0.13 4.92
N THR A 91 7.85 0.09 5.34
CA THR A 91 7.01 -0.94 5.91
C THR A 91 5.75 -1.10 5.07
N VAL A 92 5.44 -2.32 4.68
CA VAL A 92 4.20 -2.65 3.97
C VAL A 92 3.43 -3.67 4.81
N LYS A 93 2.23 -3.30 5.21
CA LYS A 93 1.35 -4.13 6.00
C LYS A 93 0.08 -4.43 5.21
N LEU A 94 -0.35 -5.68 5.21
CA LEU A 94 -1.62 -6.10 4.64
C LEU A 94 -2.51 -6.65 5.74
N GLU A 95 -3.74 -6.14 5.81
CA GLU A 95 -4.72 -6.56 6.78
C GLU A 95 -6.03 -6.91 6.06
N PHE A 96 -6.58 -8.06 6.39
CA PHE A 96 -7.88 -8.48 5.91
C PHE A 96 -8.93 -8.12 6.94
N SER A 97 -9.96 -7.38 6.52
CA SER A 97 -11.03 -6.95 7.40
C SER A 97 -12.16 -7.97 7.39
N PRO A 98 -12.85 -8.17 8.55
CA PRO A 98 -14.04 -8.99 8.56
C PRO A 98 -15.17 -8.30 7.76
N VAL A 99 -16.16 -9.09 7.29
CA VAL A 99 -17.28 -8.58 6.49
C VAL A 99 -18.32 -7.93 7.41
N THR A 100 -17.89 -6.97 8.24
CA THR A 100 -18.75 -6.30 9.22
C THR A 100 -18.83 -4.79 9.01
N TYR A 101 -18.29 -4.28 7.90
CA TYR A 101 -18.38 -2.86 7.58
C TYR A 101 -18.77 -2.66 6.12
N VAL A 102 -19.23 -1.46 5.81
CA VAL A 102 -19.60 -1.04 4.45
C VAL A 102 -18.54 -0.09 3.93
N THR A 103 -18.10 -0.33 2.70
CA THR A 103 -17.07 0.52 2.09
C THR A 103 -17.68 1.71 1.31
#